data_8a8c682e16a1e575d06be78dd3a515de
#
_entry.id   8a8c682e16a1e575d06be78dd3a515de
#
_cell.length_a   1.000
_cell.length_b   1.000
_cell.length_c   1.000
_cell.angle_alpha   90.00
_cell.angle_beta   90.00
_cell.angle_gamma   90.00
#
_symmetry.space_group_name_H-M   'P 1'
#
loop_
_entity.id
_entity.type
_entity.pdbx_description
1 polymer ?
#
loop_
_entity_poly.entity_id
_entity_poly.type
_entity_poly.pdbx_seq_one_letter_code
_entity_poly.pdbx_strand_id
1 'polypeptide(L)'
;MLNPVLIERRGAWRFNDFPKLKTVLPNADFVTAITHRKDAVYPATIVGIPPMEDFYMGGASVKLFLPIFKMNFPEIVDIALPAEGVFHNLVFVSIKKTYPMQAYKIMHGLWGMGQMMFTKYIVVVDAGVNVHNTSEVLFHLTANTDPQRDSIYTKGPSDVLDHATSEIASGSKMGFDATKKIPGEGFKRAWPPLIKMDESVRKKIDSLFGNAGDKL
;
A
#
# COMPACT_ATOMS: atom_id res chain seq x y z
N MET A 1 29.09 -28.39 -10.58
CA MET A 1 28.21 -29.41 -11.14
C MET A 1 26.85 -29.28 -10.49
N LEU A 2 25.78 -29.20 -11.27
CA LEU A 2 24.42 -29.19 -10.77
C LEU A 2 23.99 -30.64 -10.53
N ASN A 3 23.48 -30.94 -9.35
CA ASN A 3 22.87 -32.25 -9.06
C ASN A 3 21.37 -32.19 -9.28
N PRO A 4 20.78 -33.06 -10.08
CA PRO A 4 19.34 -33.20 -10.12
C PRO A 4 18.83 -33.72 -8.76
N VAL A 5 17.94 -32.99 -8.12
CA VAL A 5 17.21 -33.51 -6.96
C VAL A 5 15.92 -34.10 -7.45
N LEU A 6 15.82 -35.41 -7.33
CA LEU A 6 14.55 -36.08 -7.50
C LEU A 6 13.72 -35.81 -6.25
N ILE A 7 12.55 -35.20 -6.42
CA ILE A 7 11.55 -34.99 -5.36
C ILE A 7 11.12 -36.33 -4.74
N GLU A 8 11.47 -37.45 -5.38
CA GLU A 8 11.17 -38.84 -4.95
C GLU A 8 11.72 -39.25 -3.58
N ARG A 9 12.70 -38.52 -3.00
CA ARG A 9 13.40 -39.02 -1.80
C ARG A 9 12.75 -38.72 -0.45
N ARG A 10 11.61 -38.06 -0.39
CA ARG A 10 10.91 -37.80 0.89
C ARG A 10 9.46 -38.25 0.92
N GLY A 11 9.16 -39.41 0.32
CA GLY A 11 8.08 -40.31 0.70
C GLY A 11 6.64 -39.81 0.79
N ALA A 12 6.32 -38.55 0.50
CA ALA A 12 4.99 -38.04 0.76
C ALA A 12 4.16 -37.73 -0.50
N TRP A 13 4.74 -37.38 -1.64
CA TRP A 13 3.95 -36.94 -2.79
C TRP A 13 4.68 -37.25 -4.10
N ARG A 14 4.27 -38.31 -4.80
CA ARG A 14 4.65 -38.55 -6.20
C ARG A 14 3.67 -37.79 -7.09
N PHE A 15 4.16 -36.84 -7.90
CA PHE A 15 3.31 -36.14 -8.88
C PHE A 15 2.62 -37.10 -9.86
N ASN A 16 3.21 -38.28 -10.09
CA ASN A 16 2.61 -39.34 -10.93
C ASN A 16 1.39 -40.00 -10.29
N ASP A 17 1.19 -39.87 -8.98
CA ASP A 17 0.03 -40.45 -8.27
C ASP A 17 -1.23 -39.58 -8.37
N PHE A 18 -1.16 -38.44 -9.08
CA PHE A 18 -2.28 -37.53 -9.27
C PHE A 18 -2.70 -37.32 -10.75
N PRO A 19 -3.13 -38.37 -11.45
CA PRO A 19 -3.68 -38.21 -12.80
C PRO A 19 -4.90 -37.29 -12.83
N LYS A 20 -5.67 -37.21 -11.73
CA LYS A 20 -6.79 -36.28 -11.57
C LYS A 20 -6.40 -34.83 -11.43
N LEU A 21 -5.16 -34.50 -10.99
CA LEU A 21 -4.72 -33.14 -10.89
C LEU A 21 -4.56 -32.47 -12.27
N LYS A 22 -4.14 -33.26 -13.29
CA LYS A 22 -4.12 -32.82 -14.70
C LYS A 22 -5.49 -32.41 -15.22
N THR A 23 -6.53 -33.06 -14.73
CA THR A 23 -7.92 -32.80 -15.17
C THR A 23 -8.50 -31.58 -14.44
N VAL A 24 -8.08 -31.33 -13.20
CA VAL A 24 -8.54 -30.20 -12.38
C VAL A 24 -7.73 -28.92 -12.67
N LEU A 25 -6.46 -29.05 -13.04
CA LEU A 25 -5.56 -27.94 -13.36
C LEU A 25 -4.97 -28.14 -14.77
N PRO A 26 -5.77 -27.96 -15.82
CA PRO A 26 -5.35 -28.26 -17.21
C PRO A 26 -4.16 -27.40 -17.69
N ASN A 27 -3.91 -26.27 -17.05
CA ASN A 27 -2.81 -25.33 -17.35
C ASN A 27 -1.68 -25.37 -16.32
N ALA A 28 -1.64 -26.37 -15.43
CA ALA A 28 -0.56 -26.48 -14.46
C ALA A 28 0.73 -26.98 -15.12
N ASP A 29 1.81 -26.25 -14.94
CA ASP A 29 3.15 -26.68 -15.32
C ASP A 29 3.60 -27.81 -14.41
N PHE A 30 4.12 -28.87 -15.02
CA PHE A 30 4.68 -30.01 -14.28
C PHE A 30 6.19 -29.87 -14.22
N VAL A 31 6.74 -29.81 -13.01
CA VAL A 31 8.20 -29.84 -12.81
C VAL A 31 8.72 -31.21 -13.17
N THR A 32 9.48 -31.30 -14.26
CA THR A 32 10.10 -32.54 -14.75
C THR A 32 11.50 -32.78 -14.22
N ALA A 33 12.20 -31.68 -13.83
CA ALA A 33 13.54 -31.76 -13.23
C ALA A 33 13.81 -30.53 -12.37
N ILE A 34 14.54 -30.72 -11.27
CA ILE A 34 15.07 -29.64 -10.43
C ILE A 34 16.59 -29.82 -10.39
N THR A 35 17.31 -28.76 -10.75
CA THR A 35 18.76 -28.72 -10.64
C THR A 35 19.18 -27.67 -9.63
N HIS A 36 20.17 -27.97 -8.81
CA HIS A 36 20.71 -27.03 -7.83
C HIS A 36 22.21 -27.21 -7.64
N ARG A 37 22.87 -26.24 -7.05
CA ARG A 37 24.25 -26.36 -6.60
C ARG A 37 24.38 -27.45 -5.52
N LYS A 38 25.56 -28.06 -5.36
CA LYS A 38 25.84 -29.02 -4.28
C LYS A 38 25.62 -28.38 -2.88
N ASP A 39 26.04 -27.15 -2.76
CA ASP A 39 25.96 -26.27 -1.59
C ASP A 39 24.86 -25.23 -1.77
N ALA A 40 23.68 -25.66 -2.15
CA ALA A 40 22.57 -24.77 -2.44
C ALA A 40 22.19 -23.94 -1.21
N VAL A 41 22.06 -22.62 -1.39
CA VAL A 41 21.51 -21.69 -0.43
C VAL A 41 20.10 -21.35 -0.84
N TYR A 42 19.15 -21.58 0.06
CA TYR A 42 17.76 -21.21 -0.14
C TYR A 42 17.52 -19.83 0.50
N PRO A 43 17.24 -18.79 -0.30
CA PRO A 43 16.87 -17.49 0.25
C PRO A 43 15.49 -17.62 0.91
N ALA A 44 15.41 -17.23 2.16
CA ALA A 44 14.19 -17.29 2.93
C ALA A 44 14.03 -16.00 3.75
N THR A 45 12.78 -15.68 4.07
CA THR A 45 12.42 -14.59 4.95
C THR A 45 11.54 -15.11 6.08
N ILE A 46 11.53 -14.39 7.18
CA ILE A 46 10.66 -14.69 8.32
C ILE A 46 9.53 -13.68 8.31
N VAL A 47 8.31 -14.16 8.14
CA VAL A 47 7.11 -13.32 8.23
C VAL A 47 6.86 -12.97 9.69
N GLY A 48 6.59 -11.70 9.97
CA GLY A 48 6.39 -11.23 11.35
C GLY A 48 5.95 -9.77 11.41
N ILE A 49 6.34 -9.10 12.48
CA ILE A 49 6.08 -7.66 12.64
C ILE A 49 6.91 -6.88 11.63
N PRO A 50 6.33 -5.94 10.88
CA PRO A 50 7.05 -5.13 9.89
C PRO A 50 8.22 -4.33 10.51
N PRO A 51 9.24 -3.95 9.67
CA PRO A 51 9.28 -4.13 8.22
C PRO A 51 9.76 -5.53 7.80
N MET A 52 9.15 -6.06 6.75
CA MET A 52 9.55 -7.31 6.08
C MET A 52 9.89 -7.00 4.61
N GLU A 53 10.21 -8.02 3.81
CA GLU A 53 10.46 -7.88 2.37
C GLU A 53 9.30 -7.24 1.63
N ASP A 54 8.07 -7.46 2.06
CA ASP A 54 6.85 -6.88 1.49
C ASP A 54 6.89 -5.35 1.40
N PHE A 55 7.46 -4.71 2.40
CA PHE A 55 7.64 -3.25 2.40
C PHE A 55 8.51 -2.79 1.23
N TYR A 56 9.63 -3.47 1.00
CA TYR A 56 10.56 -3.12 -0.08
C TYR A 56 9.99 -3.49 -1.46
N MET A 57 9.37 -4.65 -1.58
CA MET A 57 8.73 -5.11 -2.82
C MET A 57 7.52 -4.23 -3.17
N GLY A 58 6.68 -3.92 -2.20
CA GLY A 58 5.53 -3.05 -2.37
C GLY A 58 5.93 -1.64 -2.78
N GLY A 59 6.93 -1.06 -2.10
CA GLY A 59 7.46 0.26 -2.43
C GLY A 59 8.07 0.32 -3.84
N ALA A 60 8.81 -0.70 -4.26
CA ALA A 60 9.34 -0.81 -5.61
C ALA A 60 8.23 -0.95 -6.66
N SER A 61 7.24 -1.81 -6.38
CA SER A 61 6.09 -2.04 -7.27
C SER A 61 5.28 -0.76 -7.49
N VAL A 62 4.96 -0.04 -6.42
CA VAL A 62 4.21 1.22 -6.52
C VAL A 62 4.97 2.24 -7.37
N LYS A 63 6.28 2.41 -7.16
CA LYS A 63 7.11 3.32 -7.97
C LYS A 63 7.12 2.94 -9.45
N LEU A 64 7.22 1.64 -9.75
CA LEU A 64 7.20 1.13 -11.12
C LEU A 64 5.84 1.38 -11.80
N PHE A 65 4.74 1.19 -11.08
CA PHE A 65 3.39 1.32 -11.62
C PHE A 65 2.78 2.72 -11.47
N LEU A 66 3.43 3.64 -10.76
CA LEU A 66 2.92 5.00 -10.56
C LEU A 66 2.56 5.72 -11.88
N PRO A 67 3.31 5.60 -12.99
CA PRO A 67 2.90 6.18 -14.27
C PRO A 67 1.56 5.64 -14.77
N ILE A 68 1.27 4.36 -14.59
CA ILE A 68 0.01 3.72 -14.98
C ILE A 68 -1.15 4.24 -14.12
N PHE A 69 -0.93 4.41 -12.81
CA PHE A 69 -1.92 5.05 -11.93
C PHE A 69 -2.23 6.47 -12.40
N LYS A 70 -1.20 7.25 -12.76
CA LYS A 70 -1.36 8.63 -13.26
C LYS A 70 -2.04 8.72 -14.63
N MET A 71 -1.93 7.71 -15.47
CA MET A 71 -2.68 7.64 -16.72
C MET A 71 -4.19 7.52 -16.48
N ASN A 72 -4.61 6.77 -15.46
CA ASN A 72 -6.01 6.59 -15.10
C ASN A 72 -6.52 7.72 -14.17
N PHE A 73 -5.66 8.23 -13.32
CA PHE A 73 -5.95 9.26 -12.31
C PHE A 73 -4.88 10.33 -12.34
N PRO A 74 -4.96 11.28 -13.28
CA PRO A 74 -3.93 12.32 -13.45
C PRO A 74 -3.70 13.21 -12.22
N GLU A 75 -4.68 13.28 -11.34
CA GLU A 75 -4.60 13.99 -10.08
C GLU A 75 -3.69 13.35 -9.04
N ILE A 76 -3.37 12.06 -9.16
CA ILE A 76 -2.44 11.38 -8.26
C ILE A 76 -1.04 11.97 -8.42
N VAL A 77 -0.48 12.41 -7.32
CA VAL A 77 0.91 12.90 -7.24
C VAL A 77 1.85 11.78 -6.86
N ASP A 78 1.52 11.06 -5.78
CA ASP A 78 2.32 9.95 -5.28
C ASP A 78 1.48 8.95 -4.48
N ILE A 79 1.99 7.73 -4.34
CA ILE A 79 1.38 6.63 -3.60
C ILE A 79 2.44 5.98 -2.73
N ALA A 80 2.10 5.63 -1.50
CA ALA A 80 2.96 4.87 -0.60
C ALA A 80 2.21 3.71 0.05
N LEU A 81 2.94 2.62 0.26
CA LEU A 81 2.53 1.48 1.06
C LEU A 81 3.40 1.49 2.33
N PRO A 82 2.90 2.03 3.46
CA PRO A 82 3.68 2.08 4.68
C PRO A 82 3.93 0.69 5.25
N ALA A 83 5.05 0.51 5.97
CA ALA A 83 5.42 -0.78 6.54
C ALA A 83 4.34 -1.34 7.47
N GLU A 84 3.69 -0.47 8.22
CA GLU A 84 2.61 -0.81 9.17
C GLU A 84 1.35 -1.35 8.46
N GLY A 85 1.24 -1.13 7.16
CA GLY A 85 0.13 -1.58 6.32
C GLY A 85 0.23 -3.03 5.89
N VAL A 86 1.24 -3.76 6.31
CA VAL A 86 1.46 -5.16 5.95
C VAL A 86 1.23 -5.37 4.44
N PHE A 87 2.18 -4.90 3.64
CA PHE A 87 2.15 -4.87 2.18
C PHE A 87 1.10 -3.88 1.64
N HIS A 88 -0.13 -4.29 1.35
CA HIS A 88 -1.14 -3.48 0.66
C HIS A 88 -2.39 -3.17 1.49
N ASN A 89 -2.44 -3.59 2.75
CA ASN A 89 -3.64 -3.35 3.57
C ASN A 89 -3.88 -1.88 3.87
N LEU A 90 -2.82 -1.05 3.89
CA LEU A 90 -2.90 0.40 4.07
C LEU A 90 -2.18 1.10 2.93
N VAL A 91 -2.84 2.07 2.33
CA VAL A 91 -2.30 2.86 1.22
C VAL A 91 -2.49 4.35 1.50
N PHE A 92 -1.44 5.12 1.32
CA PHE A 92 -1.45 6.58 1.34
C PHE A 92 -1.37 7.11 -0.08
N VAL A 93 -2.22 8.06 -0.42
CA VAL A 93 -2.28 8.66 -1.76
C VAL A 93 -2.31 10.17 -1.65
N SER A 94 -1.36 10.86 -2.25
CA SER A 94 -1.42 12.32 -2.40
C SER A 94 -2.03 12.70 -3.74
N ILE A 95 -2.95 13.65 -3.72
CA ILE A 95 -3.65 14.12 -4.92
C ILE A 95 -3.63 15.65 -5.05
N LYS A 96 -3.63 16.13 -6.28
CA LYS A 96 -3.93 17.51 -6.61
C LYS A 96 -5.44 17.67 -6.80
N LYS A 97 -6.15 17.91 -5.68
CA LYS A 97 -7.60 18.06 -5.70
C LYS A 97 -8.03 19.36 -6.39
N THR A 98 -8.98 19.27 -7.30
CA THR A 98 -9.49 20.41 -8.09
C THR A 98 -11.02 20.56 -8.03
N TYR A 99 -11.75 19.54 -7.62
CA TYR A 99 -13.21 19.56 -7.48
C TYR A 99 -13.66 18.75 -6.25
N PRO A 100 -14.86 19.00 -5.73
CA PRO A 100 -15.37 18.31 -4.55
C PRO A 100 -15.53 16.80 -4.81
N MET A 101 -15.38 15.99 -3.76
CA MET A 101 -15.52 14.53 -3.77
C MET A 101 -14.47 13.78 -4.62
N GLN A 102 -13.43 14.47 -5.08
CA GLN A 102 -12.38 13.84 -5.91
C GLN A 102 -11.60 12.76 -5.16
N ALA A 103 -11.40 12.90 -3.84
CA ALA A 103 -10.78 11.86 -3.02
C ALA A 103 -11.58 10.56 -3.05
N TYR A 104 -12.92 10.63 -3.05
CA TYR A 104 -13.79 9.46 -3.15
C TYR A 104 -13.68 8.78 -4.52
N LYS A 105 -13.56 9.55 -5.61
CA LYS A 105 -13.26 9.00 -6.93
C LYS A 105 -11.97 8.16 -6.91
N ILE A 106 -10.93 8.67 -6.26
CA ILE A 106 -9.65 7.96 -6.16
C ILE A 106 -9.78 6.66 -5.36
N MET A 107 -10.44 6.71 -4.19
CA MET A 107 -10.65 5.53 -3.35
C MET A 107 -11.42 4.44 -4.11
N HIS A 108 -12.54 4.79 -4.74
CA HIS A 108 -13.34 3.85 -5.54
C HIS A 108 -12.56 3.31 -6.74
N GLY A 109 -11.81 4.17 -7.43
CA GLY A 109 -11.01 3.78 -8.58
C GLY A 109 -9.89 2.81 -8.22
N LEU A 110 -9.17 3.05 -7.13
CA LEU A 110 -8.12 2.15 -6.65
C LEU A 110 -8.69 0.80 -6.23
N TRP A 111 -9.80 0.76 -5.49
CA TRP A 111 -10.45 -0.50 -5.12
C TRP A 111 -11.00 -1.29 -6.31
N GLY A 112 -11.22 -0.66 -7.44
CA GLY A 112 -11.61 -1.31 -8.68
C GLY A 112 -10.44 -1.69 -9.60
N MET A 113 -9.18 -1.45 -9.20
CA MET A 113 -8.04 -1.51 -10.12
C MET A 113 -7.00 -2.56 -9.71
N GLY A 114 -6.91 -3.65 -10.49
CA GLY A 114 -5.86 -4.67 -10.34
C GLY A 114 -5.68 -5.15 -8.90
N GLN A 115 -4.45 -5.28 -8.44
CA GLN A 115 -4.14 -5.74 -7.07
C GLN A 115 -4.52 -4.73 -5.97
N MET A 116 -4.75 -3.45 -6.33
CA MET A 116 -5.26 -2.47 -5.37
C MET A 116 -6.66 -2.82 -4.85
N MET A 117 -7.38 -3.74 -5.52
CA MET A 117 -8.64 -4.27 -5.02
C MET A 117 -8.53 -4.95 -3.65
N PHE A 118 -7.36 -5.40 -3.25
CA PHE A 118 -7.13 -6.03 -1.94
C PHE A 118 -6.89 -5.04 -0.80
N THR A 119 -6.63 -3.76 -1.11
CA THR A 119 -6.39 -2.73 -0.10
C THR A 119 -7.59 -2.57 0.82
N LYS A 120 -7.34 -2.59 2.15
CA LYS A 120 -8.37 -2.38 3.18
C LYS A 120 -8.58 -0.92 3.49
N TYR A 121 -7.49 -0.19 3.73
CA TYR A 121 -7.52 1.20 4.17
C TYR A 121 -6.84 2.10 3.14
N ILE A 122 -7.51 3.17 2.76
CA ILE A 122 -6.94 4.21 1.91
C ILE A 122 -7.06 5.55 2.61
N VAL A 123 -5.95 6.27 2.72
CA VAL A 123 -5.92 7.65 3.19
C VAL A 123 -5.51 8.55 2.03
N VAL A 124 -6.37 9.47 1.65
CA VAL A 124 -6.10 10.44 0.59
C VAL A 124 -5.74 11.78 1.22
N VAL A 125 -4.60 12.33 0.84
CA VAL A 125 -4.07 13.61 1.34
C VAL A 125 -3.80 14.60 0.21
N ASP A 126 -3.55 15.87 0.55
CA ASP A 126 -3.18 16.89 -0.44
C ASP A 126 -1.79 16.65 -1.05
N ALA A 127 -1.58 17.19 -2.27
CA ALA A 127 -0.35 17.04 -3.04
C ALA A 127 0.94 17.51 -2.32
N GLY A 128 0.82 18.38 -1.32
CA GLY A 128 1.96 18.88 -0.55
C GLY A 128 2.39 18.00 0.61
N VAL A 129 1.69 16.89 0.86
CA VAL A 129 1.96 15.96 1.97
C VAL A 129 2.87 14.84 1.47
N ASN A 130 3.93 14.57 2.22
CA ASN A 130 4.83 13.46 1.92
C ASN A 130 4.22 12.13 2.37
N VAL A 131 3.67 11.36 1.44
CA VAL A 131 3.04 10.06 1.71
C VAL A 131 4.01 8.99 2.22
N HIS A 132 5.33 9.20 2.08
CA HIS A 132 6.36 8.30 2.63
C HIS A 132 6.70 8.61 4.09
N ASN A 133 6.14 9.69 4.65
CA ASN A 133 6.23 10.04 6.06
C ASN A 133 4.91 9.71 6.76
N THR A 134 4.83 8.53 7.37
CA THR A 134 3.63 8.05 8.08
C THR A 134 3.14 9.04 9.13
N SER A 135 4.05 9.67 9.88
CA SER A 135 3.69 10.64 10.92
C SER A 135 3.01 11.89 10.33
N GLU A 136 3.51 12.37 9.19
CA GLU A 136 2.90 13.51 8.48
C GLU A 136 1.50 13.17 7.96
N VAL A 137 1.33 11.98 7.37
CA VAL A 137 0.02 11.53 6.90
C VAL A 137 -0.96 11.38 8.06
N LEU A 138 -0.54 10.80 9.19
CA LEU A 138 -1.38 10.67 10.38
C LEU A 138 -1.76 12.03 10.97
N PHE A 139 -0.84 13.00 10.96
CA PHE A 139 -1.17 14.37 11.34
C PHE A 139 -2.31 14.94 10.46
N HIS A 140 -2.19 14.83 9.14
CA HIS A 140 -3.23 15.31 8.23
C HIS A 140 -4.54 14.52 8.36
N LEU A 141 -4.46 13.21 8.58
CA LEU A 141 -5.64 12.38 8.82
C LEU A 141 -6.41 12.88 10.06
N THR A 142 -5.72 13.10 11.16
CA THR A 142 -6.36 13.50 12.41
C THR A 142 -6.79 14.97 12.43
N ALA A 143 -6.04 15.85 11.77
CA ALA A 143 -6.32 17.28 11.73
C ALA A 143 -7.40 17.67 10.71
N ASN A 144 -7.52 16.95 9.60
CA ASN A 144 -8.32 17.35 8.45
C ASN A 144 -9.65 16.59 8.33
N THR A 145 -9.84 15.49 9.07
CA THR A 145 -11.05 14.68 8.92
C THR A 145 -12.05 14.87 10.05
N ASP A 146 -13.30 14.91 9.67
CA ASP A 146 -14.43 14.54 10.52
C ASP A 146 -14.79 13.10 10.17
N PRO A 147 -14.67 12.12 11.10
CA PRO A 147 -14.81 10.71 10.77
C PRO A 147 -16.12 10.34 10.06
N GLN A 148 -17.21 11.03 10.39
CA GLN A 148 -18.51 10.75 9.78
C GLN A 148 -18.64 11.36 8.37
N ARG A 149 -18.11 12.56 8.17
CA ARG A 149 -18.17 13.26 6.88
C ARG A 149 -17.16 12.72 5.88
N ASP A 150 -15.95 12.40 6.36
CA ASP A 150 -14.77 12.21 5.51
C ASP A 150 -14.32 10.74 5.39
N SER A 151 -15.17 9.81 5.85
CA SER A 151 -14.90 8.39 5.68
C SER A 151 -15.94 7.71 4.79
N ILE A 152 -15.49 6.63 4.16
CA ILE A 152 -16.36 5.76 3.37
C ILE A 152 -16.10 4.31 3.74
N TYR A 153 -17.17 3.53 3.83
CA TYR A 153 -17.15 2.08 4.00
C TYR A 153 -17.71 1.41 2.75
N THR A 154 -17.04 0.37 2.31
CA THR A 154 -17.52 -0.49 1.22
C THR A 154 -17.13 -1.94 1.45
N LYS A 155 -17.61 -2.84 0.59
CA LYS A 155 -17.24 -4.26 0.59
C LYS A 155 -16.50 -4.60 -0.69
N GLY A 156 -15.66 -5.61 -0.64
CA GLY A 156 -14.95 -6.08 -1.82
C GLY A 156 -14.00 -7.23 -1.53
N PRO A 157 -13.23 -7.62 -2.54
CA PRO A 157 -12.20 -8.64 -2.38
C PRO A 157 -11.19 -8.25 -1.30
N SER A 158 -10.78 -9.20 -0.47
CA SER A 158 -9.65 -9.07 0.45
C SER A 158 -8.56 -10.07 0.08
N ASP A 159 -7.36 -9.84 0.57
CA ASP A 159 -6.28 -10.81 0.41
C ASP A 159 -6.62 -12.09 1.16
N VAL A 160 -6.25 -13.24 0.59
CA VAL A 160 -6.47 -14.55 1.21
C VAL A 160 -5.66 -14.73 2.50
N LEU A 161 -4.61 -13.95 2.69
CA LEU A 161 -3.78 -13.93 3.90
C LEU A 161 -4.34 -13.02 5.00
N ASP A 162 -5.42 -12.28 4.71
CA ASP A 162 -6.03 -11.40 5.70
C ASP A 162 -6.82 -12.22 6.73
N HIS A 163 -6.21 -12.44 7.88
CA HIS A 163 -6.80 -13.19 8.99
C HIS A 163 -7.90 -12.45 9.76
N ALA A 164 -8.07 -11.15 9.53
CA ALA A 164 -9.04 -10.32 10.24
C ALA A 164 -10.45 -10.35 9.60
N THR A 165 -10.58 -10.92 8.41
CA THR A 165 -11.89 -11.11 7.76
C THR A 165 -12.52 -12.40 8.23
N SER A 166 -13.86 -12.41 8.39
CA SER A 166 -14.61 -13.62 8.78
C SER A 166 -14.67 -14.67 7.66
N GLU A 167 -14.52 -14.25 6.42
CA GLU A 167 -14.54 -15.09 5.23
C GLU A 167 -13.29 -14.88 4.40
N ILE A 168 -12.75 -15.95 3.81
CA ILE A 168 -11.58 -15.88 2.94
C ILE A 168 -11.91 -15.07 1.68
N ALA A 169 -10.99 -14.18 1.31
CA ALA A 169 -11.06 -13.34 0.12
C ALA A 169 -12.25 -12.38 0.05
N SER A 170 -12.97 -12.16 1.14
CA SER A 170 -14.11 -11.25 1.22
C SER A 170 -14.06 -10.42 2.50
N GLY A 171 -14.14 -9.11 2.36
CA GLY A 171 -14.04 -8.22 3.51
C GLY A 171 -14.63 -6.83 3.26
N SER A 172 -14.52 -6.00 4.28
CA SER A 172 -14.87 -4.58 4.19
C SER A 172 -13.64 -3.72 3.99
N LYS A 173 -13.87 -2.52 3.50
CA LYS A 173 -12.87 -1.52 3.19
C LYS A 173 -13.28 -0.17 3.78
N MET A 174 -12.28 0.61 4.15
CA MET A 174 -12.50 1.96 4.67
C MET A 174 -11.54 2.94 4.02
N GLY A 175 -12.06 4.10 3.62
CA GLY A 175 -11.24 5.17 3.07
C GLY A 175 -11.48 6.48 3.80
N PHE A 176 -10.47 7.34 3.81
CA PHE A 176 -10.49 8.65 4.44
C PHE A 176 -10.08 9.74 3.46
N ASP A 177 -10.90 10.77 3.35
CA ASP A 177 -10.55 12.02 2.68
C ASP A 177 -9.89 12.99 3.68
N ALA A 178 -8.57 12.90 3.83
CA ALA A 178 -7.77 13.78 4.66
C ALA A 178 -7.25 15.02 3.91
N THR A 179 -7.82 15.32 2.74
CA THR A 179 -7.49 16.53 1.99
C THR A 179 -8.18 17.77 2.57
N LYS A 180 -7.66 18.95 2.23
CA LYS A 180 -8.34 20.24 2.46
C LYS A 180 -9.75 20.20 1.87
N LYS A 181 -10.72 20.66 2.63
CA LYS A 181 -12.11 20.74 2.17
C LYS A 181 -12.34 21.99 1.32
N ILE A 182 -13.10 21.81 0.26
CA ILE A 182 -13.51 22.87 -0.66
C ILE A 182 -15.04 22.98 -0.70
N PRO A 183 -15.61 24.06 -1.25
CA PRO A 183 -17.07 24.19 -1.36
C PRO A 183 -17.72 22.97 -1.99
N GLY A 184 -18.79 22.46 -1.38
CA GLY A 184 -19.50 21.24 -1.81
C GLY A 184 -19.16 19.98 -1.02
N GLU A 185 -18.19 20.04 -0.08
CA GLU A 185 -17.78 18.90 0.75
C GLU A 185 -18.31 18.95 2.19
N GLY A 186 -19.36 19.70 2.44
CA GLY A 186 -20.00 19.74 3.77
C GLY A 186 -19.25 20.54 4.85
N PHE A 187 -18.19 21.26 4.48
CA PHE A 187 -17.44 22.13 5.38
C PHE A 187 -17.86 23.59 5.19
N LYS A 188 -18.34 24.22 6.25
CA LYS A 188 -18.96 25.58 6.19
C LYS A 188 -18.03 26.71 6.64
N ARG A 189 -16.91 26.40 7.31
CA ARG A 189 -15.97 27.40 7.81
C ARG A 189 -14.87 27.67 6.77
N ALA A 190 -14.12 28.76 6.93
CA ALA A 190 -12.89 28.95 6.18
C ALA A 190 -11.88 27.86 6.57
N TRP A 191 -11.25 27.23 5.58
CA TRP A 191 -10.20 26.24 5.85
C TRP A 191 -8.96 26.95 6.39
N PRO A 192 -8.44 26.55 7.56
CA PRO A 192 -7.30 27.23 8.15
C PRO A 192 -6.04 27.02 7.29
N PRO A 193 -5.17 28.02 7.16
CA PRO A 193 -3.86 27.84 6.53
C PRO A 193 -2.97 26.96 7.41
N LEU A 194 -2.11 26.17 6.79
CA LEU A 194 -1.06 25.46 7.52
C LEU A 194 -0.03 26.49 8.02
N ILE A 195 0.11 26.56 9.34
CA ILE A 195 1.11 27.44 9.96
C ILE A 195 2.50 26.85 9.71
N LYS A 196 3.35 27.61 9.05
CA LYS A 196 4.76 27.28 8.82
C LYS A 196 5.64 28.40 9.34
N MET A 197 6.80 28.04 9.87
CA MET A 197 7.82 29.02 10.24
C MET A 197 8.28 29.76 8.98
N ASP A 198 8.45 31.08 9.12
CA ASP A 198 9.04 31.88 8.04
C ASP A 198 10.47 31.41 7.75
N GLU A 199 10.80 31.27 6.47
CA GLU A 199 12.08 30.72 6.02
C GLU A 199 13.28 31.60 6.49
N SER A 200 13.08 32.91 6.61
CA SER A 200 14.10 33.83 7.13
C SER A 200 14.37 33.60 8.61
N VAL A 201 13.31 33.33 9.39
CA VAL A 201 13.39 33.00 10.81
C VAL A 201 14.05 31.63 10.99
N ARG A 202 13.66 30.63 10.20
CA ARG A 202 14.27 29.30 10.21
C ARG A 202 15.79 29.39 9.97
N LYS A 203 16.21 30.06 8.89
CA LYS A 203 17.64 30.25 8.58
C LYS A 203 18.40 30.94 9.70
N LYS A 204 17.79 31.95 10.34
CA LYS A 204 18.39 32.63 11.50
C LYS A 204 18.58 31.69 12.67
N ILE A 205 17.59 30.88 13.00
CA ILE A 205 17.67 29.89 14.09
C ILE A 205 18.72 28.82 13.78
N ASP A 206 18.71 28.26 12.56
CA ASP A 206 19.68 27.25 12.11
C ASP A 206 21.13 27.81 12.16
N SER A 207 21.33 29.10 11.88
CA SER A 207 22.64 29.75 12.00
C SER A 207 23.11 29.94 13.43
N LEU A 208 22.18 30.09 14.38
CA LEU A 208 22.48 30.29 15.80
C LEU A 208 22.69 28.99 16.58
N PHE A 209 21.94 27.95 16.25
CA PHE A 209 21.87 26.72 17.01
C PHE A 209 22.34 25.46 16.25
N GLY A 210 22.79 25.62 15.01
CA GLY A 210 23.04 24.51 14.09
C GLY A 210 21.72 23.87 13.64
N ASN A 211 21.79 22.87 12.76
CA ASN A 211 20.60 22.14 12.28
C ASN A 211 19.96 21.34 13.42
N ALA A 212 19.34 22.02 14.37
CA ALA A 212 18.64 21.39 15.49
C ALA A 212 17.37 20.63 15.06
N GLY A 213 16.87 20.86 13.85
CA GLY A 213 15.66 20.25 13.31
C GLY A 213 15.79 18.79 12.90
N ASP A 214 16.99 18.26 12.75
CA ASP A 214 17.22 16.87 12.30
C ASP A 214 17.33 15.86 13.48
N LYS A 215 17.05 16.30 14.71
CA LYS A 215 17.19 15.48 15.93
C LYS A 215 15.89 15.29 16.73
N LEU A 216 14.75 15.63 16.16
CA LEU A 216 13.42 15.39 16.77
C LEU A 216 12.58 14.42 15.96
#